data_da90fb2cb61553f7929f73fd9c6a774c
#
_entry.id   da90fb2cb61553f7929f73fd9c6a774c
#
_cell.length_a   1.000
_cell.length_b   1.000
_cell.length_c   1.000
_cell.angle_alpha   90.00
_cell.angle_beta   90.00
_cell.angle_gamma   90.00
#
_symmetry.space_group_name_H-M   'P 1'
#
loop_
_entity.id
_entity.type
_entity.pdbx_description
1 polymer ?
#
loop_
_entity_poly.entity_id
_entity_poly.type
_entity_poly.pdbx_seq_one_letter_code
_entity_poly.pdbx_strand_id
1 'polypeptide(L)'
;MEQAYILLNNVKNELKEKLPPAQYNTIFNEITEIYKVQGGNIYLIVANSLEKFRLEKIYLSQMNEILNNYTKELMQFKFITSSDATKEKEKKNSIGLTNIDSSEKAIKERVLRPEYTFDNFVTGEANREAFTFSVKVAESPHVTVNPFYIFGDVGLGKTHLMMAIGHYILDNNLNTKIVYTTAQQFVEDYFKSKNKNQKSTAISDYFDNYYRSADVLLVDDIQYLADRQGSQDEFFKLFEYLFEKNKQIIVTSDRKASELNIMDRLKSRFTWGMQVDIKKPNQDLRKAILKSKLSTLIANVDDVSNDALDYIATNFEENVRELEGALRRFVNYCVAFNIDYTLENAKLSLESIISSNKSSSNEVSSSQAENVKTIVASYFNIPVKELSGSSRKQEIVYARSIAMYL
;
A
#
# COMPACT_ATOMS: atom_id res chain seq x y z
N MET A 1 23.75 23.70 24.01
CA MET A 1 24.07 23.51 22.57
C MET A 1 25.52 23.14 22.37
N GLU A 2 26.48 23.95 22.82
CA GLU A 2 27.94 23.70 22.63
C GLU A 2 28.38 22.32 23.17
N GLN A 3 27.90 21.97 24.36
CA GLN A 3 28.19 20.66 24.97
C GLN A 3 27.61 19.47 24.16
N ALA A 4 26.47 19.66 23.50
CA ALA A 4 25.87 18.63 22.64
C ALA A 4 26.65 18.44 21.33
N TYR A 5 27.26 19.49 20.78
CA TYR A 5 28.16 19.37 19.63
C TYR A 5 29.44 18.59 19.98
N ILE A 6 30.00 18.81 21.18
CA ILE A 6 31.18 18.07 21.66
C ILE A 6 30.82 16.58 21.77
N LEU A 7 29.66 16.26 22.36
CA LEU A 7 29.18 14.88 22.50
C LEU A 7 28.94 14.21 21.14
N LEU A 8 28.32 14.92 20.19
CA LEU A 8 28.11 14.40 18.85
C LEU A 8 29.44 14.11 18.15
N ASN A 9 30.42 15.00 18.25
CA ASN A 9 31.74 14.81 17.66
C ASN A 9 32.49 13.62 18.28
N ASN A 10 32.43 13.43 19.60
CA ASN A 10 33.00 12.27 20.25
C ASN A 10 32.41 10.97 19.74
N VAL A 11 31.05 10.91 19.64
CA VAL A 11 30.36 9.75 19.10
C VAL A 11 30.73 9.50 17.64
N LYS A 12 30.84 10.55 16.82
CA LYS A 12 31.25 10.43 15.40
C LYS A 12 32.69 9.91 15.29
N ASN A 13 33.60 10.36 16.13
CA ASN A 13 34.99 9.89 16.11
C ASN A 13 35.10 8.40 16.47
N GLU A 14 34.40 7.94 17.50
CA GLU A 14 34.37 6.51 17.82
C GLU A 14 33.73 5.66 16.72
N LEU A 15 32.64 6.14 16.09
CA LEU A 15 32.01 5.44 14.98
C LEU A 15 32.94 5.38 13.76
N LYS A 16 33.74 6.41 13.53
CA LYS A 16 34.72 6.43 12.43
C LYS A 16 35.80 5.37 12.59
N GLU A 17 36.18 5.04 13.85
CA GLU A 17 37.14 3.97 14.14
C GLU A 17 36.51 2.57 14.02
N LYS A 18 35.19 2.44 14.31
CA LYS A 18 34.48 1.17 14.34
C LYS A 18 33.85 0.76 13.00
N LEU A 19 33.64 1.71 12.09
CA LEU A 19 32.98 1.47 10.81
C LEU A 19 33.93 1.55 9.61
N PRO A 20 33.68 0.79 8.54
CA PRO A 20 34.45 0.95 7.29
C PRO A 20 34.32 2.38 6.75
N PRO A 21 35.42 2.99 6.23
CA PRO A 21 35.43 4.38 5.80
C PRO A 21 34.36 4.76 4.79
N ALA A 22 34.05 3.87 3.83
CA ALA A 22 32.98 4.10 2.84
C ALA A 22 31.61 4.20 3.51
N GLN A 23 31.35 3.34 4.48
CA GLN A 23 30.07 3.29 5.21
C GLN A 23 29.90 4.50 6.12
N TYR A 24 30.97 4.88 6.84
CA TYR A 24 30.96 6.08 7.68
C TYR A 24 30.71 7.35 6.87
N ASN A 25 31.44 7.53 5.75
CA ASN A 25 31.33 8.73 4.93
C ASN A 25 29.93 8.91 4.32
N THR A 26 29.28 7.83 3.90
CA THR A 26 27.94 7.88 3.31
C THR A 26 26.85 8.25 4.32
N ILE A 27 27.06 7.97 5.61
CA ILE A 27 25.98 8.05 6.60
C ILE A 27 26.18 9.21 7.58
N PHE A 28 27.41 9.44 8.06
CA PHE A 28 27.67 10.37 9.17
C PHE A 28 28.26 11.71 8.76
N ASN A 29 28.75 11.86 7.51
CA ASN A 29 29.30 13.14 7.06
C ASN A 29 28.25 14.24 6.97
N GLU A 30 27.00 13.89 6.63
CA GLU A 30 25.89 14.84 6.45
C GLU A 30 25.20 15.21 7.76
N ILE A 31 25.44 14.49 8.86
CA ILE A 31 24.87 14.81 10.17
C ILE A 31 25.73 15.89 10.84
N THR A 32 25.46 17.14 10.55
CA THR A 32 26.27 18.27 11.06
C THR A 32 25.48 19.19 11.98
N GLU A 33 24.15 19.18 11.95
CA GLU A 33 23.32 20.13 12.66
C GLU A 33 22.51 19.51 13.80
N ILE A 34 22.62 20.15 14.98
CA ILE A 34 21.76 19.87 16.13
C ILE A 34 20.59 20.86 16.11
N TYR A 35 19.39 20.34 15.97
CA TYR A 35 18.17 21.16 15.96
C TYR A 35 17.85 21.73 17.34
N LYS A 36 17.79 20.87 18.37
CA LYS A 36 17.53 21.25 19.75
C LYS A 36 18.01 20.18 20.71
N VAL A 37 18.16 20.56 21.98
CA VAL A 37 18.35 19.65 23.12
C VAL A 37 17.18 19.87 24.09
N GLN A 38 16.40 18.85 24.36
CA GLN A 38 15.23 18.95 25.22
C GLN A 38 14.93 17.64 25.94
N GLY A 39 14.79 17.67 27.26
CA GLY A 39 14.37 16.50 28.08
C GLY A 39 15.30 15.30 27.92
N GLY A 40 16.63 15.50 27.94
CA GLY A 40 17.60 14.41 27.77
C GLY A 40 17.73 13.91 26.33
N ASN A 41 17.06 14.52 25.34
CA ASN A 41 17.17 14.14 23.94
C ASN A 41 17.91 15.19 23.14
N ILE A 42 18.86 14.74 22.31
CA ILE A 42 19.59 15.54 21.32
C ILE A 42 18.96 15.27 19.94
N TYR A 43 18.31 16.28 19.36
CA TYR A 43 17.66 16.16 18.04
C TYR A 43 18.63 16.54 16.94
N LEU A 44 18.94 15.60 16.04
CA LEU A 44 19.85 15.76 14.91
C LEU A 44 19.03 15.95 13.62
N ILE A 45 19.43 16.94 12.80
CA ILE A 45 18.82 17.13 11.47
C ILE A 45 19.44 16.12 10.50
N VAL A 46 18.57 15.47 9.73
CA VAL A 46 18.93 14.57 8.64
C VAL A 46 18.24 15.01 7.34
N ALA A 47 18.86 14.70 6.19
CA ALA A 47 18.43 15.23 4.90
C ALA A 47 17.02 14.76 4.52
N ASN A 48 16.69 13.48 4.76
CA ASN A 48 15.41 12.88 4.34
C ASN A 48 14.94 11.76 5.27
N SER A 49 13.71 11.28 5.03
CA SER A 49 13.07 10.24 5.84
C SER A 49 13.75 8.88 5.70
N LEU A 50 14.43 8.59 4.60
CA LEU A 50 15.15 7.34 4.38
C LEU A 50 16.41 7.28 5.26
N GLU A 51 17.16 8.36 5.32
CA GLU A 51 18.30 8.48 6.23
C GLU A 51 17.88 8.41 7.69
N LYS A 52 16.81 9.10 8.05
CA LYS A 52 16.20 9.01 9.39
C LYS A 52 15.92 7.54 9.74
N PHE A 53 15.23 6.83 8.89
CA PHE A 53 14.87 5.43 9.11
C PHE A 53 16.11 4.54 9.24
N ARG A 54 17.11 4.72 8.35
CA ARG A 54 18.38 3.96 8.39
C ARG A 54 19.15 4.20 9.68
N LEU A 55 19.25 5.44 10.12
CA LEU A 55 19.93 5.82 11.36
C LEU A 55 19.20 5.28 12.58
N GLU A 56 17.86 5.38 12.62
CA GLU A 56 17.06 4.87 13.73
C GLU A 56 17.09 3.34 13.86
N LYS A 57 17.14 2.61 12.75
CA LYS A 57 17.08 1.15 12.77
C LYS A 57 18.44 0.48 12.93
N ILE A 58 19.47 1.06 12.37
CA ILE A 58 20.79 0.41 12.29
C ILE A 58 21.76 0.98 13.32
N TYR A 59 21.81 2.31 13.49
CA TYR A 59 22.88 2.97 14.22
C TYR A 59 22.48 3.60 15.55
N LEU A 60 21.20 3.88 15.77
CA LEU A 60 20.72 4.62 16.96
C LEU A 60 21.12 3.93 18.28
N SER A 61 21.01 2.61 18.33
CA SER A 61 21.38 1.84 19.55
C SER A 61 22.87 2.01 19.85
N GLN A 62 23.72 1.84 18.86
CA GLN A 62 25.17 1.99 18.99
C GLN A 62 25.58 3.44 19.30
N MET A 63 24.93 4.43 18.65
CA MET A 63 25.16 5.85 18.92
C MET A 63 24.80 6.22 20.35
N ASN A 64 23.67 5.72 20.87
CA ASN A 64 23.25 5.98 22.25
C ASN A 64 24.12 5.26 23.30
N GLU A 65 24.61 4.07 22.98
CA GLU A 65 25.56 3.35 23.84
C GLU A 65 26.88 4.16 23.98
N ILE A 66 27.44 4.63 22.86
CA ILE A 66 28.63 5.47 22.87
C ILE A 66 28.37 6.79 23.60
N LEU A 67 27.23 7.46 23.33
CA LEU A 67 26.85 8.71 23.96
C LEU A 67 26.83 8.59 25.50
N ASN A 68 26.25 7.52 26.01
CA ASN A 68 26.14 7.30 27.45
C ASN A 68 27.47 7.02 28.14
N ASN A 69 28.53 6.66 27.41
CA ASN A 69 29.89 6.59 27.94
C ASN A 69 30.49 7.97 28.26
N TYR A 70 29.99 9.02 27.60
CA TYR A 70 30.46 10.40 27.75
C TYR A 70 29.57 11.27 28.66
N THR A 71 28.40 10.74 29.08
CA THR A 71 27.43 11.48 29.91
C THR A 71 27.14 10.76 31.21
N LYS A 72 26.95 11.52 32.31
CA LYS A 72 26.48 10.99 33.60
C LYS A 72 24.95 10.86 33.66
N GLU A 73 24.25 11.53 32.78
CA GLU A 73 22.79 11.50 32.65
C GLU A 73 22.41 10.69 31.43
N LEU A 74 21.29 9.96 31.49
CA LEU A 74 20.73 9.22 30.36
C LEU A 74 20.31 10.19 29.25
N MET A 75 21.13 10.26 28.20
CA MET A 75 20.83 11.06 27.00
C MET A 75 20.62 10.15 25.80
N GLN A 76 19.81 10.61 24.83
CA GLN A 76 19.51 9.86 23.62
C GLN A 76 19.51 10.78 22.40
N PHE A 77 20.00 10.26 21.28
CA PHE A 77 19.80 10.91 19.99
C PHE A 77 18.40 10.64 19.46
N LYS A 78 17.84 11.65 18.78
CA LYS A 78 16.63 11.55 17.97
C LYS A 78 16.88 12.26 16.64
N PHE A 79 16.32 11.72 15.58
CA PHE A 79 16.48 12.27 14.24
C PHE A 79 15.21 13.00 13.80
N ILE A 80 15.41 14.16 13.18
CA ILE A 80 14.32 14.97 12.63
C ILE A 80 14.73 15.39 11.20
N THR A 81 13.80 15.32 10.26
CA THR A 81 14.08 15.80 8.90
C THR A 81 14.05 17.32 8.84
N SER A 82 14.73 17.92 7.85
CA SER A 82 14.73 19.37 7.63
C SER A 82 13.32 19.92 7.44
N SER A 83 12.42 19.16 6.78
CA SER A 83 11.02 19.50 6.61
C SER A 83 10.23 19.50 7.92
N ASP A 84 10.49 18.56 8.82
CA ASP A 84 9.84 18.49 10.12
C ASP A 84 10.34 19.60 11.06
N ALA A 85 11.62 19.95 10.98
CA ALA A 85 12.23 21.04 11.73
C ALA A 85 11.63 22.40 11.34
N THR A 86 11.35 22.63 10.04
CA THR A 86 10.70 23.83 9.53
C THR A 86 9.25 23.91 10.01
N LYS A 87 8.49 22.82 9.95
CA LYS A 87 7.11 22.74 10.45
C LYS A 87 7.02 22.99 11.97
N GLU A 88 7.99 22.56 12.76
CA GLU A 88 8.03 22.86 14.21
C GLU A 88 8.35 24.34 14.50
N LYS A 89 9.16 25.01 13.67
CA LYS A 89 9.43 26.46 13.78
C LYS A 89 8.20 27.29 13.43
N GLU A 90 7.47 26.89 12.39
CA GLU A 90 6.20 27.54 12.01
C GLU A 90 5.12 27.36 13.07
N LYS A 91 5.02 26.18 13.71
CA LYS A 91 4.12 25.96 14.84
C LYS A 91 4.45 26.82 16.08
N LYS A 92 5.70 27.17 16.32
CA LYS A 92 6.10 28.05 17.43
C LYS A 92 5.75 29.52 17.18
N ASN A 93 5.70 29.96 15.94
CA ASN A 93 5.32 31.33 15.57
C ASN A 93 3.80 31.54 15.51
N SER A 94 2.99 30.50 15.56
CA SER A 94 1.53 30.53 15.58
C SER A 94 0.90 30.33 16.98
N ILE A 95 1.70 30.38 18.05
CA ILE A 95 1.16 30.32 19.43
C ILE A 95 0.63 31.70 19.80
N GLY A 96 -0.57 31.96 19.35
CA GLY A 96 -1.36 33.15 19.65
C GLY A 96 -2.77 33.06 19.11
N LEU A 97 -3.45 31.89 19.22
CA LEU A 97 -4.93 31.79 19.11
C LEU A 97 -5.40 30.37 19.51
N THR A 98 -6.01 30.34 20.70
CA THR A 98 -7.13 29.48 21.14
C THR A 98 -7.09 27.96 20.95
N ASN A 99 -7.32 27.28 22.08
CA ASN A 99 -7.84 25.93 22.25
C ASN A 99 -8.70 25.46 21.05
N ILE A 100 -8.11 24.74 20.12
CA ILE A 100 -8.82 23.98 19.11
C ILE A 100 -8.94 22.56 19.62
N ASP A 101 -10.17 22.20 19.86
CA ASP A 101 -10.65 20.99 20.52
C ASP A 101 -10.23 19.72 19.75
N SER A 102 -10.11 18.62 20.48
CA SER A 102 -9.69 17.27 20.03
C SER A 102 -10.46 16.69 18.84
N SER A 103 -11.46 17.36 18.32
CA SER A 103 -12.26 17.00 17.14
C SER A 103 -11.58 17.30 15.80
N GLU A 104 -10.61 18.22 15.73
CA GLU A 104 -9.87 18.54 14.49
C GLU A 104 -8.79 17.51 14.12
N LYS A 105 -8.38 16.66 15.07
CA LYS A 105 -7.51 15.50 14.79
C LYS A 105 -8.22 14.36 14.08
N ALA A 106 -9.51 14.47 13.75
CA ALA A 106 -10.31 13.39 13.21
C ALA A 106 -10.04 13.08 11.72
N ILE A 107 -9.54 14.07 10.95
CA ILE A 107 -9.11 13.84 9.56
C ILE A 107 -7.57 13.91 9.55
N LYS A 108 -6.92 12.78 9.79
CA LYS A 108 -5.45 12.69 9.74
C LYS A 108 -4.96 12.92 8.31
N GLU A 109 -3.96 13.80 8.14
CA GLU A 109 -3.18 13.86 6.90
C GLU A 109 -2.67 12.44 6.59
N ARG A 110 -3.05 11.91 5.44
CA ARG A 110 -2.68 10.57 5.01
C ARG A 110 -1.39 10.67 4.22
N VAL A 111 -0.40 9.94 4.68
CA VAL A 111 0.93 9.95 4.09
C VAL A 111 0.99 8.92 2.97
N LEU A 112 1.59 9.28 1.84
CA LEU A 112 1.92 8.35 0.77
C LEU A 112 2.92 7.30 1.30
N ARG A 113 2.78 6.05 0.89
CA ARG A 113 3.68 4.97 1.30
C ARG A 113 5.05 5.14 0.64
N PRO A 114 6.14 5.22 1.41
CA PRO A 114 7.47 5.51 0.85
C PRO A 114 7.96 4.50 -0.19
N GLU A 115 7.50 3.24 -0.08
CA GLU A 115 7.87 2.16 -0.98
C GLU A 115 7.15 2.21 -2.33
N TYR A 116 6.11 3.02 -2.49
CA TYR A 116 5.31 3.10 -3.71
C TYR A 116 5.81 4.22 -4.63
N THR A 117 6.96 4.00 -5.24
CA THR A 117 7.62 4.89 -6.20
C THR A 117 7.64 4.27 -7.60
N PHE A 118 7.91 5.06 -8.63
CA PHE A 118 8.11 4.54 -9.99
C PHE A 118 9.30 3.59 -10.09
N ASP A 119 10.38 3.84 -9.35
CA ASP A 119 11.58 3.00 -9.34
C ASP A 119 11.32 1.61 -8.78
N ASN A 120 10.37 1.49 -7.84
CA ASN A 120 9.98 0.23 -7.23
C ASN A 120 8.86 -0.49 -8.00
N PHE A 121 8.34 0.10 -9.09
CA PHE A 121 7.30 -0.49 -9.90
C PHE A 121 7.88 -1.26 -11.07
N VAL A 122 7.71 -2.58 -11.08
CA VAL A 122 8.21 -3.45 -12.15
C VAL A 122 7.28 -3.36 -13.36
N THR A 123 7.82 -2.92 -14.50
CA THR A 123 7.06 -2.73 -15.73
C THR A 123 7.16 -3.95 -16.66
N GLY A 124 6.07 -4.26 -17.34
CA GLY A 124 5.97 -5.29 -18.36
C GLY A 124 4.83 -4.99 -19.34
N GLU A 125 4.55 -5.91 -20.24
CA GLU A 125 3.50 -5.72 -21.24
C GLU A 125 2.13 -5.44 -20.64
N ALA A 126 1.81 -6.12 -19.51
CA ALA A 126 0.52 -6.04 -18.85
C ALA A 126 0.21 -4.66 -18.20
N ASN A 127 1.22 -3.86 -17.89
CA ASN A 127 1.09 -2.59 -17.16
C ASN A 127 1.85 -1.42 -17.80
N ARG A 128 2.48 -1.63 -18.95
CA ARG A 128 3.30 -0.61 -19.63
C ARG A 128 2.52 0.66 -19.97
N GLU A 129 1.30 0.51 -20.46
CA GLU A 129 0.44 1.64 -20.79
C GLU A 129 0.12 2.47 -19.55
N ALA A 130 -0.36 1.81 -18.49
CA ALA A 130 -0.68 2.46 -17.22
C ALA A 130 0.54 3.15 -16.61
N PHE A 131 1.72 2.52 -16.65
CA PHE A 131 2.97 3.12 -16.20
C PHE A 131 3.33 4.37 -17.02
N THR A 132 3.30 4.26 -18.34
CA THR A 132 3.69 5.37 -19.26
C THR A 132 2.82 6.60 -19.06
N PHE A 133 1.48 6.43 -18.96
CA PHE A 133 0.58 7.55 -18.70
C PHE A 133 0.72 8.08 -17.28
N SER A 134 0.99 7.23 -16.30
CA SER A 134 1.27 7.66 -14.93
C SER A 134 2.47 8.60 -14.84
N VAL A 135 3.57 8.27 -15.54
CA VAL A 135 4.75 9.14 -15.63
C VAL A 135 4.40 10.47 -16.30
N LYS A 136 3.67 10.45 -17.43
CA LYS A 136 3.25 11.69 -18.12
C LYS A 136 2.38 12.59 -17.26
N VAL A 137 1.44 12.02 -16.49
CA VAL A 137 0.60 12.77 -15.54
C VAL A 137 1.45 13.36 -14.42
N ALA A 138 2.44 12.62 -13.93
CA ALA A 138 3.35 13.10 -12.89
C ALA A 138 4.26 14.23 -13.37
N GLU A 139 4.77 14.16 -14.61
CA GLU A 139 5.62 15.20 -15.22
C GLU A 139 4.87 16.50 -15.52
N SER A 140 3.58 16.40 -15.89
CA SER A 140 2.76 17.54 -16.29
C SER A 140 1.34 17.40 -15.74
N PRO A 141 1.13 17.59 -14.43
CA PRO A 141 -0.19 17.49 -13.83
C PRO A 141 -1.18 18.46 -14.46
N HIS A 142 -2.44 18.06 -14.61
CA HIS A 142 -3.59 18.81 -15.16
C HIS A 142 -3.46 19.31 -16.60
N VAL A 143 -2.29 19.19 -17.21
CA VAL A 143 -2.07 19.65 -18.60
C VAL A 143 -2.40 18.54 -19.60
N THR A 144 -1.97 17.32 -19.34
CA THR A 144 -2.02 16.22 -20.32
C THR A 144 -3.32 15.43 -20.21
N VAL A 145 -3.71 15.05 -19.00
CA VAL A 145 -4.84 14.14 -18.74
C VAL A 145 -5.48 14.47 -17.40
N ASN A 146 -6.77 14.81 -17.40
CA ASN A 146 -7.53 15.03 -16.17
C ASN A 146 -9.03 14.77 -16.40
N PRO A 147 -9.70 13.90 -15.64
CA PRO A 147 -9.13 13.01 -14.62
C PRO A 147 -8.29 11.89 -15.22
N PHE A 148 -7.38 11.32 -14.43
CA PHE A 148 -6.66 10.11 -14.76
C PHE A 148 -7.26 8.93 -13.97
N TYR A 149 -7.74 7.92 -14.69
CA TYR A 149 -8.47 6.80 -14.13
C TYR A 149 -7.72 5.49 -14.37
N ILE A 150 -7.24 4.86 -13.28
CA ILE A 150 -6.48 3.60 -13.33
C ILE A 150 -7.40 2.47 -12.85
N PHE A 151 -7.65 1.48 -13.69
CA PHE A 151 -8.50 0.36 -13.31
C PHE A 151 -7.81 -0.99 -13.55
N GLY A 152 -8.40 -2.05 -13.02
CA GLY A 152 -7.92 -3.44 -13.13
C GLY A 152 -8.23 -4.22 -11.86
N ASP A 153 -8.06 -5.53 -11.88
CA ASP A 153 -8.38 -6.41 -10.77
C ASP A 153 -7.65 -6.03 -9.46
N VAL A 154 -8.10 -6.58 -8.35
CA VAL A 154 -7.51 -6.32 -7.02
C VAL A 154 -6.07 -6.82 -6.98
N GLY A 155 -5.16 -6.02 -6.38
CA GLY A 155 -3.78 -6.44 -6.14
C GLY A 155 -2.84 -6.33 -7.33
N LEU A 156 -3.20 -5.63 -8.42
CA LEU A 156 -2.36 -5.46 -9.62
C LEU A 156 -1.41 -4.24 -9.59
N GLY A 157 -1.44 -3.43 -8.53
CA GLY A 157 -0.53 -2.29 -8.38
C GLY A 157 -1.13 -0.92 -8.69
N LYS A 158 -2.47 -0.77 -8.80
CA LYS A 158 -3.15 0.52 -9.02
C LYS A 158 -2.77 1.58 -7.99
N THR A 159 -2.92 1.26 -6.71
CA THR A 159 -2.53 2.13 -5.59
C THR A 159 -1.04 2.50 -5.63
N HIS A 160 -0.18 1.56 -6.04
CA HIS A 160 1.25 1.81 -6.20
C HIS A 160 1.50 2.89 -7.25
N LEU A 161 0.95 2.76 -8.46
CA LEU A 161 1.11 3.77 -9.52
C LEU A 161 0.54 5.13 -9.11
N MET A 162 -0.63 5.15 -8.49
CA MET A 162 -1.23 6.40 -8.00
C MET A 162 -0.34 7.10 -6.97
N MET A 163 0.22 6.37 -6.01
CA MET A 163 1.13 6.94 -5.02
C MET A 163 2.48 7.32 -5.63
N ALA A 164 2.98 6.56 -6.62
CA ALA A 164 4.19 6.91 -7.36
C ALA A 164 4.07 8.24 -8.08
N ILE A 165 2.90 8.55 -8.67
CA ILE A 165 2.61 9.88 -9.24
C ILE A 165 2.73 10.95 -8.14
N GLY A 166 2.13 10.70 -6.98
CA GLY A 166 2.20 11.63 -5.84
C GLY A 166 3.64 11.88 -5.38
N HIS A 167 4.44 10.84 -5.21
CA HIS A 167 5.86 10.98 -4.84
C HIS A 167 6.64 11.79 -5.87
N TYR A 168 6.50 11.46 -7.15
CA TYR A 168 7.20 12.16 -8.21
C TYR A 168 6.87 13.66 -8.24
N ILE A 169 5.60 14.02 -8.08
CA ILE A 169 5.17 15.43 -8.04
C ILE A 169 5.77 16.14 -6.83
N LEU A 170 5.76 15.51 -5.64
CA LEU A 170 6.34 16.11 -4.43
C LEU A 170 7.86 16.28 -4.53
N ASP A 171 8.56 15.31 -5.12
CA ASP A 171 10.02 15.37 -5.29
C ASP A 171 10.43 16.51 -6.25
N ASN A 172 9.59 16.80 -7.25
CA ASN A 172 9.87 17.86 -8.23
C ASN A 172 9.27 19.22 -7.82
N ASN A 173 8.25 19.27 -6.97
CA ASN A 173 7.61 20.49 -6.50
C ASN A 173 7.06 20.33 -5.07
N LEU A 174 7.89 20.69 -4.10
CA LEU A 174 7.59 20.59 -2.66
C LEU A 174 6.39 21.42 -2.19
N ASN A 175 5.97 22.43 -2.97
CA ASN A 175 4.84 23.30 -2.61
C ASN A 175 3.49 22.76 -3.10
N THR A 176 3.47 21.65 -3.83
CA THR A 176 2.23 21.03 -4.32
C THR A 176 1.51 20.32 -3.19
N LYS A 177 0.27 20.67 -2.95
CA LYS A 177 -0.55 20.02 -1.92
C LYS A 177 -1.23 18.79 -2.49
N ILE A 178 -0.74 17.61 -2.09
CA ILE A 178 -1.34 16.33 -2.44
C ILE A 178 -2.28 15.88 -1.34
N VAL A 179 -3.52 15.57 -1.70
CA VAL A 179 -4.51 14.96 -0.82
C VAL A 179 -4.76 13.52 -1.30
N TYR A 180 -4.37 12.55 -0.48
CA TYR A 180 -4.67 11.13 -0.70
C TYR A 180 -5.82 10.68 0.20
N THR A 181 -6.78 9.95 -0.37
CA THR A 181 -7.87 9.33 0.37
C THR A 181 -8.32 8.04 -0.31
N THR A 182 -8.91 7.12 0.45
CA THR A 182 -9.75 6.07 -0.14
C THR A 182 -11.19 6.57 -0.24
N ALA A 183 -11.97 6.07 -1.19
CA ALA A 183 -13.38 6.42 -1.29
C ALA A 183 -14.17 6.05 -0.02
N GLN A 184 -13.80 4.95 0.64
CA GLN A 184 -14.38 4.59 1.94
C GLN A 184 -14.14 5.69 2.98
N GLN A 185 -12.89 6.15 3.09
CA GLN A 185 -12.52 7.18 4.07
C GLN A 185 -13.17 8.53 3.75
N PHE A 186 -13.28 8.89 2.47
CA PHE A 186 -14.03 10.08 2.05
C PHE A 186 -15.49 10.02 2.53
N VAL A 187 -16.13 8.87 2.38
CA VAL A 187 -17.50 8.64 2.86
C VAL A 187 -17.58 8.80 4.38
N GLU A 188 -16.66 8.21 5.13
CA GLU A 188 -16.62 8.35 6.59
C GLU A 188 -16.41 9.81 7.03
N ASP A 189 -15.50 10.52 6.38
CA ASP A 189 -15.22 11.94 6.66
C ASP A 189 -16.43 12.81 6.34
N TYR A 190 -17.14 12.52 5.23
CA TYR A 190 -18.40 13.19 4.88
C TYR A 190 -19.48 12.98 5.95
N PHE A 191 -19.70 11.74 6.40
CA PHE A 191 -20.68 11.49 7.46
C PHE A 191 -20.31 12.16 8.79
N LYS A 192 -19.04 12.21 9.16
CA LYS A 192 -18.57 12.95 10.34
C LYS A 192 -18.84 14.44 10.21
N SER A 193 -18.66 15.03 9.03
CA SER A 193 -18.92 16.45 8.77
C SER A 193 -20.41 16.82 8.83
N LYS A 194 -21.31 15.87 8.58
CA LYS A 194 -22.78 16.07 8.60
C LYS A 194 -23.42 15.76 9.96
N ASN A 195 -22.68 15.20 10.91
CA ASN A 195 -23.24 14.77 12.19
C ASN A 195 -23.54 15.98 13.11
N LYS A 196 -24.81 16.39 13.17
CA LYS A 196 -25.33 17.58 13.89
C LYS A 196 -25.17 17.53 15.41
N ASN A 197 -24.85 16.37 16.00
CA ASN A 197 -24.72 16.20 17.46
C ASN A 197 -23.38 16.69 18.02
N GLN A 198 -22.40 16.95 17.18
CA GLN A 198 -21.18 17.68 17.56
C GLN A 198 -21.32 19.13 17.06
N LYS A 199 -21.46 20.05 17.99
CA LYS A 199 -21.54 21.50 17.76
C LYS A 199 -20.24 22.02 17.09
N SER A 200 -20.01 21.74 15.81
CA SER A 200 -18.95 22.48 15.12
C SER A 200 -19.20 22.56 13.62
N THR A 201 -19.60 23.74 13.19
CA THR A 201 -19.28 24.29 11.87
C THR A 201 -17.81 24.00 11.51
N ALA A 202 -16.91 23.96 12.49
CA ALA A 202 -15.50 23.67 12.35
C ALA A 202 -15.20 22.32 11.63
N ILE A 203 -15.93 21.23 11.88
CA ILE A 203 -15.66 19.93 11.21
C ILE A 203 -16.12 19.95 9.76
N SER A 204 -17.26 20.59 9.47
CA SER A 204 -17.73 20.78 8.09
C SER A 204 -16.77 21.66 7.31
N ASP A 205 -16.35 22.77 7.90
CA ASP A 205 -15.40 23.70 7.29
C ASP A 205 -14.02 23.04 7.09
N TYR A 206 -13.60 22.19 8.04
CA TYR A 206 -12.35 21.43 7.91
C TYR A 206 -12.42 20.41 6.77
N PHE A 207 -13.54 19.65 6.63
CA PHE A 207 -13.73 18.70 5.53
C PHE A 207 -13.62 19.41 4.17
N ASP A 208 -14.40 20.50 4.00
CA ASP A 208 -14.40 21.27 2.78
C ASP A 208 -13.01 21.87 2.49
N ASN A 209 -12.38 22.49 3.48
CA ASN A 209 -11.06 23.10 3.33
C ASN A 209 -9.98 22.04 3.04
N TYR A 210 -10.02 20.87 3.68
CA TYR A 210 -9.04 19.81 3.48
C TYR A 210 -9.05 19.31 2.04
N TYR A 211 -10.22 18.88 1.54
CA TYR A 211 -10.32 18.30 0.20
C TYR A 211 -10.18 19.35 -0.91
N ARG A 212 -10.78 20.53 -0.74
CA ARG A 212 -10.73 21.60 -1.74
C ARG A 212 -9.37 22.29 -1.84
N SER A 213 -8.51 22.14 -0.85
CA SER A 213 -7.15 22.69 -0.88
C SER A 213 -6.17 21.86 -1.70
N ALA A 214 -6.58 20.71 -2.23
CA ALA A 214 -5.72 19.84 -3.03
C ALA A 214 -5.31 20.53 -4.34
N ASP A 215 -4.03 20.47 -4.65
CA ASP A 215 -3.51 20.69 -6.01
C ASP A 215 -3.58 19.39 -6.82
N VAL A 216 -3.39 18.26 -6.12
CA VAL A 216 -3.55 16.92 -6.67
C VAL A 216 -4.40 16.10 -5.71
N LEU A 217 -5.55 15.60 -6.18
CA LEU A 217 -6.43 14.71 -5.44
C LEU A 217 -6.22 13.26 -5.91
N LEU A 218 -5.81 12.39 -5.00
CA LEU A 218 -5.64 10.95 -5.21
C LEU A 218 -6.76 10.21 -4.47
N VAL A 219 -7.63 9.51 -5.22
CA VAL A 219 -8.76 8.75 -4.66
C VAL A 219 -8.64 7.29 -5.00
N ASP A 220 -8.38 6.48 -3.99
CA ASP A 220 -8.23 5.03 -4.14
C ASP A 220 -9.56 4.30 -3.96
N ASP A 221 -9.77 3.25 -4.76
CA ASP A 221 -10.92 2.36 -4.67
C ASP A 221 -12.28 3.06 -4.80
N ILE A 222 -12.49 3.83 -5.87
CA ILE A 222 -13.71 4.64 -6.11
C ILE A 222 -15.00 3.81 -6.10
N GLN A 223 -14.94 2.51 -6.36
CA GLN A 223 -16.09 1.60 -6.32
C GLN A 223 -16.81 1.60 -4.95
N TYR A 224 -16.15 2.01 -3.87
CA TYR A 224 -16.77 2.17 -2.55
C TYR A 224 -17.80 3.30 -2.46
N LEU A 225 -17.88 4.18 -3.47
CA LEU A 225 -18.98 5.14 -3.59
C LEU A 225 -20.30 4.52 -4.08
N ALA A 226 -20.26 3.29 -4.62
CA ALA A 226 -21.47 2.61 -5.08
C ALA A 226 -22.56 2.58 -4.00
N ASP A 227 -23.80 2.75 -4.42
CA ASP A 227 -25.01 2.73 -3.58
C ASP A 227 -25.07 3.78 -2.44
N ARG A 228 -24.21 4.81 -2.48
CA ARG A 228 -24.10 5.86 -1.44
C ARG A 228 -24.39 7.25 -2.00
N GLN A 229 -25.64 7.48 -2.40
CA GLN A 229 -26.08 8.67 -3.13
C GLN A 229 -25.57 10.00 -2.55
N GLY A 230 -25.74 10.25 -1.25
CA GLY A 230 -25.31 11.50 -0.62
C GLY A 230 -23.80 11.74 -0.68
N SER A 231 -23.01 10.66 -0.60
CA SER A 231 -21.55 10.76 -0.74
C SER A 231 -21.13 10.96 -2.20
N GLN A 232 -21.87 10.37 -3.15
CA GLN A 232 -21.63 10.60 -4.58
C GLN A 232 -21.91 12.06 -4.96
N ASP A 233 -23.00 12.65 -4.46
CA ASP A 233 -23.34 14.06 -4.70
C ASP A 233 -22.26 14.99 -4.16
N GLU A 234 -21.72 14.70 -2.97
CA GLU A 234 -20.65 15.53 -2.38
C GLU A 234 -19.32 15.35 -3.12
N PHE A 235 -19.01 14.10 -3.48
CA PHE A 235 -17.81 13.82 -4.29
C PHE A 235 -17.89 14.49 -5.67
N PHE A 236 -19.06 14.51 -6.30
CA PHE A 236 -19.27 15.20 -7.57
C PHE A 236 -19.03 16.72 -7.43
N LYS A 237 -19.52 17.37 -6.37
CA LYS A 237 -19.26 18.79 -6.12
C LYS A 237 -17.77 19.09 -5.92
N LEU A 238 -17.08 18.22 -5.18
CA LEU A 238 -15.63 18.33 -4.99
C LEU A 238 -14.89 18.17 -6.32
N PHE A 239 -15.28 17.16 -7.10
CA PHE A 239 -14.72 16.90 -8.43
C PHE A 239 -14.84 18.12 -9.34
N GLU A 240 -16.06 18.68 -9.49
CA GLU A 240 -16.31 19.86 -10.33
C GLU A 240 -15.49 21.06 -9.85
N TYR A 241 -15.46 21.30 -8.53
CA TYR A 241 -14.66 22.39 -7.96
C TYR A 241 -13.18 22.28 -8.31
N LEU A 242 -12.58 21.10 -8.11
CA LEU A 242 -11.16 20.89 -8.41
C LEU A 242 -10.89 20.95 -9.91
N PHE A 243 -11.78 20.38 -10.71
CA PHE A 243 -11.67 20.38 -12.16
C PHE A 243 -11.71 21.81 -12.74
N GLU A 244 -12.65 22.63 -12.30
CA GLU A 244 -12.75 24.06 -12.70
C GLU A 244 -11.51 24.87 -12.29
N LYS A 245 -10.86 24.49 -11.19
CA LYS A 245 -9.62 25.11 -10.71
C LYS A 245 -8.36 24.53 -11.37
N ASN A 246 -8.49 23.71 -12.39
CA ASN A 246 -7.40 23.03 -13.09
C ASN A 246 -6.51 22.21 -12.12
N LYS A 247 -7.12 21.55 -11.11
CA LYS A 247 -6.41 20.67 -10.19
C LYS A 247 -6.42 19.25 -10.72
N GLN A 248 -5.32 18.52 -10.53
CA GLN A 248 -5.22 17.13 -11.00
C GLN A 248 -6.07 16.20 -10.14
N ILE A 249 -6.83 15.34 -10.79
CA ILE A 249 -7.62 14.29 -10.14
C ILE A 249 -7.16 12.94 -10.67
N ILE A 250 -6.79 12.03 -9.77
CA ILE A 250 -6.37 10.66 -10.08
C ILE A 250 -7.24 9.71 -9.27
N VAL A 251 -7.82 8.73 -9.96
CA VAL A 251 -8.79 7.80 -9.38
C VAL A 251 -8.36 6.38 -9.70
N THR A 252 -8.46 5.46 -8.72
CA THR A 252 -8.30 4.04 -8.97
C THR A 252 -9.62 3.29 -8.78
N SER A 253 -9.77 2.17 -9.48
CA SER A 253 -10.95 1.30 -9.40
C SER A 253 -10.61 -0.17 -9.67
N ASP A 254 -11.46 -1.07 -9.19
CA ASP A 254 -11.41 -2.49 -9.54
C ASP A 254 -12.00 -2.81 -10.93
N ARG A 255 -12.69 -1.84 -11.57
CA ARG A 255 -13.37 -2.00 -12.86
C ARG A 255 -13.46 -0.68 -13.63
N LYS A 256 -13.89 -0.77 -14.90
CA LYS A 256 -14.08 0.41 -15.76
C LYS A 256 -15.12 1.36 -15.18
N ALA A 257 -14.98 2.66 -15.48
CA ALA A 257 -15.92 3.67 -15.01
C ALA A 257 -17.38 3.40 -15.44
N SER A 258 -17.57 2.85 -16.65
CA SER A 258 -18.89 2.49 -17.18
C SER A 258 -19.59 1.38 -16.40
N GLU A 259 -18.83 0.52 -15.72
CA GLU A 259 -19.33 -0.64 -14.97
C GLU A 259 -19.64 -0.33 -13.50
N LEU A 260 -19.26 0.86 -13.03
CA LEU A 260 -19.52 1.29 -11.66
C LEU A 260 -21.01 1.54 -11.43
N ASN A 261 -21.53 1.15 -10.26
CA ASN A 261 -22.87 1.51 -9.84
C ASN A 261 -22.90 2.86 -9.10
N ILE A 262 -22.58 3.93 -9.84
CA ILE A 262 -22.55 5.31 -9.36
C ILE A 262 -23.41 6.19 -10.30
N MET A 263 -23.67 7.44 -9.88
CA MET A 263 -24.44 8.39 -10.69
C MET A 263 -23.82 8.63 -12.08
N ASP A 264 -24.65 8.77 -13.08
CA ASP A 264 -24.21 8.90 -14.48
C ASP A 264 -23.31 10.12 -14.74
N ARG A 265 -23.50 11.19 -13.96
CA ARG A 265 -22.64 12.38 -14.03
C ARG A 265 -21.18 12.05 -13.69
N LEU A 266 -20.93 11.28 -12.62
CA LEU A 266 -19.58 10.84 -12.26
C LEU A 266 -19.01 9.86 -13.29
N LYS A 267 -19.82 8.90 -13.78
CA LYS A 267 -19.40 7.99 -14.87
C LYS A 267 -18.92 8.78 -16.08
N SER A 268 -19.71 9.75 -16.49
CA SER A 268 -19.40 10.61 -17.64
C SER A 268 -18.07 11.35 -17.44
N ARG A 269 -17.82 11.91 -16.26
CA ARG A 269 -16.58 12.60 -15.94
C ARG A 269 -15.36 11.68 -15.96
N PHE A 270 -15.47 10.49 -15.37
CA PHE A 270 -14.40 9.50 -15.40
C PHE A 270 -14.14 8.94 -16.81
N THR A 271 -15.19 8.80 -17.62
CA THR A 271 -15.07 8.34 -19.02
C THR A 271 -14.46 9.40 -19.94
N TRP A 272 -14.70 10.67 -19.65
CA TRP A 272 -14.15 11.77 -20.44
C TRP A 272 -12.63 11.92 -20.27
N GLY A 273 -12.09 11.57 -19.10
CA GLY A 273 -10.65 11.53 -18.83
C GLY A 273 -9.95 10.37 -19.52
N MET A 274 -8.70 10.17 -19.18
CA MET A 274 -7.91 9.01 -19.64
C MET A 274 -8.13 7.83 -18.71
N GLN A 275 -8.57 6.70 -19.27
CA GLN A 275 -8.67 5.43 -18.55
C GLN A 275 -7.57 4.50 -19.00
N VAL A 276 -6.86 3.90 -18.06
CA VAL A 276 -5.81 2.91 -18.31
C VAL A 276 -6.06 1.64 -17.53
N ASP A 277 -5.80 0.50 -18.16
CA ASP A 277 -6.01 -0.84 -17.62
C ASP A 277 -4.68 -1.42 -17.10
N ILE A 278 -4.71 -2.02 -15.93
CA ILE A 278 -3.62 -2.88 -15.45
C ILE A 278 -4.10 -4.32 -15.52
N LYS A 279 -3.52 -5.09 -16.45
CA LYS A 279 -3.84 -6.50 -16.67
C LYS A 279 -3.05 -7.41 -15.74
N LYS A 280 -3.49 -8.66 -15.63
CA LYS A 280 -2.75 -9.70 -14.88
C LYS A 280 -1.35 -9.88 -15.49
N PRO A 281 -0.30 -9.95 -14.67
CA PRO A 281 1.06 -10.11 -15.15
C PRO A 281 1.27 -11.50 -15.77
N ASN A 282 1.99 -11.57 -16.87
CA ASN A 282 2.48 -12.84 -17.42
C ASN A 282 3.58 -13.43 -16.51
N GLN A 283 3.99 -14.66 -16.77
CA GLN A 283 4.96 -15.38 -15.94
C GLN A 283 6.29 -14.63 -15.81
N ASP A 284 6.79 -14.04 -16.90
CA ASP A 284 8.06 -13.30 -16.88
C ASP A 284 7.98 -12.05 -16.00
N LEU A 285 6.87 -11.31 -16.07
CA LEU A 285 6.64 -10.15 -15.23
C LEU A 285 6.48 -10.57 -13.75
N ARG A 286 5.80 -11.68 -13.46
CA ARG A 286 5.71 -12.21 -12.08
C ARG A 286 7.10 -12.55 -11.52
N LYS A 287 7.96 -13.22 -12.32
CA LYS A 287 9.36 -13.50 -11.91
C LYS A 287 10.15 -12.22 -11.67
N ALA A 288 10.02 -11.23 -12.54
CA ALA A 288 10.68 -9.93 -12.36
C ALA A 288 10.21 -9.22 -11.08
N ILE A 289 8.91 -9.26 -10.79
CA ILE A 289 8.35 -8.72 -9.54
C ILE A 289 8.92 -9.47 -8.32
N LEU A 290 8.95 -10.81 -8.35
CA LEU A 290 9.53 -11.61 -7.26
C LEU A 290 10.99 -11.24 -7.00
N LYS A 291 11.81 -11.14 -8.05
CA LYS A 291 13.23 -10.74 -7.92
C LYS A 291 13.39 -9.32 -7.35
N SER A 292 12.59 -8.37 -7.81
CA SER A 292 12.59 -7.01 -7.29
C SER A 292 12.20 -6.96 -5.80
N LYS A 293 11.18 -7.73 -5.40
CA LYS A 293 10.75 -7.78 -3.99
C LYS A 293 11.71 -8.55 -3.10
N LEU A 294 12.35 -9.57 -3.64
CA LEU A 294 13.34 -10.39 -2.93
C LEU A 294 14.52 -9.54 -2.46
N SER A 295 14.99 -8.59 -3.27
CA SER A 295 16.07 -7.68 -2.89
C SER A 295 15.78 -6.81 -1.66
N THR A 296 14.51 -6.66 -1.29
CA THR A 296 14.09 -5.95 -0.08
C THR A 296 13.95 -6.86 1.14
N LEU A 297 13.92 -8.18 0.95
CA LEU A 297 13.68 -9.18 2.00
C LEU A 297 14.98 -9.84 2.48
N ILE A 298 15.93 -10.07 1.56
CA ILE A 298 17.20 -10.73 1.85
C ILE A 298 18.37 -9.94 1.28
N ALA A 299 19.56 -10.14 1.85
CA ALA A 299 20.75 -9.42 1.46
C ALA A 299 21.31 -9.87 0.10
N ASN A 300 21.22 -11.15 -0.21
CA ASN A 300 21.73 -11.72 -1.46
C ASN A 300 20.62 -12.50 -2.20
N VAL A 301 20.17 -11.96 -3.31
CA VAL A 301 19.11 -12.52 -4.14
C VAL A 301 19.52 -13.85 -4.79
N ASP A 302 20.82 -14.06 -5.03
CA ASP A 302 21.36 -15.24 -5.68
C ASP A 302 21.32 -16.49 -4.78
N ASP A 303 21.08 -16.33 -3.48
CA ASP A 303 20.90 -17.44 -2.55
C ASP A 303 19.56 -18.20 -2.79
N VAL A 304 18.63 -17.60 -3.53
CA VAL A 304 17.34 -18.19 -3.83
C VAL A 304 17.35 -18.92 -5.16
N SER A 305 16.98 -20.20 -5.12
CA SER A 305 16.85 -21.02 -6.33
C SER A 305 15.86 -20.40 -7.33
N ASN A 306 16.27 -20.29 -8.60
CA ASN A 306 15.36 -19.86 -9.66
C ASN A 306 14.14 -20.80 -9.79
N ASP A 307 14.30 -22.10 -9.54
CA ASP A 307 13.20 -23.07 -9.57
C ASP A 307 12.16 -22.78 -8.47
N ALA A 308 12.59 -22.27 -7.30
CA ALA A 308 11.68 -21.84 -6.23
C ALA A 308 10.88 -20.60 -6.66
N LEU A 309 11.52 -19.61 -7.30
CA LEU A 309 10.83 -18.44 -7.84
C LEU A 309 9.86 -18.81 -8.96
N ASP A 310 10.25 -19.75 -9.83
CA ASP A 310 9.41 -20.28 -10.89
C ASP A 310 8.19 -20.99 -10.35
N TYR A 311 8.37 -21.78 -9.30
CA TYR A 311 7.29 -22.44 -8.59
C TYR A 311 6.29 -21.45 -8.00
N ILE A 312 6.78 -20.39 -7.35
CA ILE A 312 5.92 -19.33 -6.79
C ILE A 312 5.19 -18.60 -7.93
N ALA A 313 5.92 -18.17 -8.97
CA ALA A 313 5.35 -17.48 -10.11
C ALA A 313 4.26 -18.29 -10.84
N THR A 314 4.37 -19.61 -10.87
CA THR A 314 3.41 -20.52 -11.52
C THR A 314 2.16 -20.77 -10.68
N ASN A 315 2.29 -20.82 -9.34
CA ASN A 315 1.16 -21.15 -8.47
C ASN A 315 0.36 -19.94 -7.97
N PHE A 316 0.88 -18.72 -8.13
CA PHE A 316 0.22 -17.47 -7.70
C PHE A 316 0.08 -16.52 -8.89
N GLU A 317 -0.95 -16.76 -9.71
CA GLU A 317 -1.17 -16.06 -10.98
C GLU A 317 -2.17 -14.91 -10.87
N GLU A 318 -3.06 -14.96 -9.87
CA GLU A 318 -4.24 -14.12 -9.81
C GLU A 318 -3.90 -12.65 -9.57
N ASN A 319 -2.99 -12.37 -8.64
CA ASN A 319 -2.62 -11.00 -8.32
C ASN A 319 -1.23 -10.89 -7.67
N VAL A 320 -0.65 -9.69 -7.76
CA VAL A 320 0.69 -9.41 -7.22
C VAL A 320 0.72 -9.45 -5.70
N ARG A 321 -0.40 -9.16 -5.01
CA ARG A 321 -0.49 -9.21 -3.55
C ARG A 321 -0.28 -10.63 -3.01
N GLU A 322 -0.94 -11.61 -3.65
CA GLU A 322 -0.77 -13.02 -3.29
C GLU A 322 0.64 -13.51 -3.63
N LEU A 323 1.17 -13.09 -4.78
CA LEU A 323 2.52 -13.40 -5.21
C LEU A 323 3.57 -12.90 -4.18
N GLU A 324 3.46 -11.64 -3.73
CA GLU A 324 4.32 -11.07 -2.69
C GLU A 324 4.11 -11.76 -1.33
N GLY A 325 2.88 -12.11 -0.99
CA GLY A 325 2.54 -12.85 0.23
C GLY A 325 3.20 -14.22 0.27
N ALA A 326 3.16 -14.95 -0.84
CA ALA A 326 3.81 -16.25 -0.98
C ALA A 326 5.33 -16.14 -0.86
N LEU A 327 5.95 -15.16 -1.52
CA LEU A 327 7.39 -14.91 -1.41
C LEU A 327 7.79 -14.62 0.04
N ARG A 328 7.10 -13.71 0.73
CA ARG A 328 7.37 -13.38 2.13
C ARG A 328 7.25 -14.59 3.06
N ARG A 329 6.22 -15.41 2.84
CA ARG A 329 6.03 -16.62 3.63
C ARG A 329 7.18 -17.61 3.41
N PHE A 330 7.58 -17.84 2.17
CA PHE A 330 8.71 -18.71 1.82
C PHE A 330 10.00 -18.22 2.47
N VAL A 331 10.35 -16.94 2.31
CA VAL A 331 11.56 -16.36 2.91
C VAL A 331 11.53 -16.46 4.43
N ASN A 332 10.41 -16.08 5.07
CA ASN A 332 10.27 -16.15 6.53
C ASN A 332 10.35 -17.59 7.05
N TYR A 333 9.82 -18.56 6.30
CA TYR A 333 9.91 -19.99 6.64
C TYR A 333 11.37 -20.43 6.64
N CYS A 334 12.11 -20.14 5.59
CA CYS A 334 13.53 -20.51 5.51
C CYS A 334 14.37 -19.85 6.62
N VAL A 335 14.13 -18.58 6.90
CA VAL A 335 14.80 -17.86 8.00
C VAL A 335 14.47 -18.47 9.36
N ALA A 336 13.19 -18.77 9.63
CA ALA A 336 12.73 -19.30 10.93
C ALA A 336 13.32 -20.69 11.24
N PHE A 337 13.52 -21.53 10.21
CA PHE A 337 14.07 -22.88 10.36
C PHE A 337 15.57 -22.96 10.05
N ASN A 338 16.19 -21.83 9.68
CA ASN A 338 17.60 -21.73 9.28
C ASN A 338 17.98 -22.74 8.19
N ILE A 339 17.19 -22.77 7.11
CA ILE A 339 17.33 -23.64 5.94
C ILE A 339 17.47 -22.85 4.65
N ASP A 340 18.03 -23.50 3.61
CA ASP A 340 18.28 -22.88 2.31
C ASP A 340 17.00 -22.57 1.52
N TYR A 341 17.09 -21.59 0.61
CA TYR A 341 15.97 -21.16 -0.23
C TYR A 341 15.80 -22.05 -1.48
N THR A 342 15.55 -23.34 -1.26
CA THR A 342 15.40 -24.36 -2.30
C THR A 342 13.96 -24.52 -2.76
N LEU A 343 13.76 -25.22 -3.90
CA LEU A 343 12.44 -25.57 -4.41
C LEU A 343 11.65 -26.45 -3.42
N GLU A 344 12.31 -27.42 -2.75
CA GLU A 344 11.70 -28.28 -1.77
C GLU A 344 11.11 -27.49 -0.61
N ASN A 345 11.88 -26.53 -0.08
CA ASN A 345 11.45 -25.67 1.01
C ASN A 345 10.34 -24.69 0.56
N ALA A 346 10.36 -24.23 -0.70
CA ALA A 346 9.25 -23.45 -1.27
C ALA A 346 7.95 -24.27 -1.32
N LYS A 347 8.01 -25.54 -1.76
CA LYS A 347 6.85 -26.44 -1.78
C LYS A 347 6.29 -26.65 -0.37
N LEU A 348 7.15 -26.99 0.60
CA LEU A 348 6.75 -27.23 1.99
C LEU A 348 6.10 -26.00 2.62
N SER A 349 6.72 -24.82 2.47
CA SER A 349 6.23 -23.58 3.07
C SER A 349 4.88 -23.11 2.51
N LEU A 350 4.57 -23.43 1.25
CA LEU A 350 3.41 -22.94 0.51
C LEU A 350 2.29 -23.98 0.33
N GLU A 351 2.51 -25.24 0.68
CA GLU A 351 1.57 -26.34 0.49
C GLU A 351 0.17 -26.04 1.03
N SER A 352 0.08 -25.51 2.24
CA SER A 352 -1.20 -25.20 2.88
C SER A 352 -1.98 -24.09 2.17
N ILE A 353 -1.28 -23.10 1.59
CA ILE A 353 -1.93 -22.00 0.86
C ILE A 353 -2.39 -22.48 -0.51
N ILE A 354 -1.54 -23.23 -1.22
CA ILE A 354 -1.88 -23.75 -2.56
C ILE A 354 -3.05 -24.72 -2.48
N SER A 355 -3.09 -25.58 -1.45
CA SER A 355 -4.21 -26.50 -1.22
C SER A 355 -5.51 -25.76 -0.94
N SER A 356 -5.47 -24.72 -0.11
CA SER A 356 -6.67 -23.89 0.20
C SER A 356 -7.15 -23.11 -1.02
N ASN A 357 -6.25 -22.57 -1.84
CA ASN A 357 -6.61 -21.85 -3.07
C ASN A 357 -7.20 -22.78 -4.13
N LYS A 358 -6.66 -24.00 -4.26
CA LYS A 358 -7.24 -25.04 -5.13
C LYS A 358 -8.62 -25.51 -4.67
N SER A 359 -8.88 -25.49 -3.37
CA SER A 359 -10.20 -25.81 -2.81
C SER A 359 -11.22 -24.67 -3.03
N SER A 360 -10.76 -23.42 -3.12
CA SER A 360 -11.62 -22.23 -3.34
C SER A 360 -11.82 -21.92 -4.84
N SER A 361 -10.88 -22.27 -5.69
CA SER A 361 -10.92 -22.09 -7.15
C SER A 361 -11.49 -23.31 -7.89
N ASN A 362 -11.64 -24.43 -7.22
CA ASN A 362 -12.46 -25.50 -7.75
C ASN A 362 -13.90 -25.01 -7.68
N GLU A 363 -14.43 -24.60 -8.85
CA GLU A 363 -15.54 -25.39 -9.36
C GLU A 363 -15.67 -26.64 -8.50
N VAL A 364 -16.82 -26.80 -7.83
CA VAL A 364 -17.28 -28.12 -7.36
C VAL A 364 -17.01 -29.01 -8.56
N SER A 365 -15.84 -29.60 -8.59
CA SER A 365 -15.35 -30.25 -9.78
C SER A 365 -16.36 -31.33 -10.06
N SER A 366 -16.72 -31.46 -11.31
CA SER A 366 -17.55 -32.57 -11.78
C SER A 366 -17.11 -33.92 -11.17
N SER A 367 -15.82 -34.04 -10.79
CA SER A 367 -15.27 -35.21 -10.11
C SER A 367 -15.72 -35.37 -8.64
N GLN A 368 -15.93 -34.29 -7.86
CA GLN A 368 -16.46 -34.43 -6.49
C GLN A 368 -17.96 -34.72 -6.50
N ALA A 369 -18.72 -34.07 -7.38
CA ALA A 369 -20.11 -34.40 -7.58
C ALA A 369 -20.29 -35.82 -8.15
N GLU A 370 -19.41 -36.29 -9.01
CA GLU A 370 -19.39 -37.68 -9.48
C GLU A 370 -18.95 -38.68 -8.41
N ASN A 371 -18.01 -38.33 -7.55
CA ASN A 371 -17.63 -39.16 -6.41
C ASN A 371 -18.76 -39.28 -5.40
N VAL A 372 -19.44 -38.16 -5.04
CA VAL A 372 -20.62 -38.19 -4.17
C VAL A 372 -21.72 -39.05 -4.78
N LYS A 373 -22.04 -38.85 -6.06
CA LYS A 373 -23.01 -39.73 -6.77
C LYS A 373 -22.63 -41.20 -6.73
N THR A 374 -21.37 -41.53 -6.94
CA THR A 374 -20.88 -42.90 -6.94
C THR A 374 -20.97 -43.52 -5.55
N ILE A 375 -20.59 -42.80 -4.50
CA ILE A 375 -20.67 -43.25 -3.11
C ILE A 375 -22.13 -43.50 -2.70
N VAL A 376 -23.01 -42.53 -2.99
CA VAL A 376 -24.45 -42.65 -2.66
C VAL A 376 -25.11 -43.78 -3.48
N ALA A 377 -24.77 -43.87 -4.77
CA ALA A 377 -25.28 -44.96 -5.64
C ALA A 377 -24.87 -46.33 -5.12
N SER A 378 -23.61 -46.53 -4.71
CA SER A 378 -23.13 -47.80 -4.14
C SER A 378 -23.76 -48.09 -2.77
N TYR A 379 -23.95 -47.12 -1.91
CA TYR A 379 -24.58 -47.31 -0.60
C TYR A 379 -26.05 -47.77 -0.71
N PHE A 380 -26.80 -47.21 -1.66
CA PHE A 380 -28.22 -47.58 -1.91
C PHE A 380 -28.36 -48.70 -2.93
N ASN A 381 -27.26 -49.24 -3.46
CA ASN A 381 -27.26 -50.28 -4.50
C ASN A 381 -28.07 -49.87 -5.75
N ILE A 382 -27.95 -48.60 -6.17
CA ILE A 382 -28.68 -48.01 -7.29
C ILE A 382 -27.65 -47.67 -8.39
N PRO A 383 -27.93 -47.92 -9.67
CA PRO A 383 -27.06 -47.47 -10.75
C PRO A 383 -26.93 -45.95 -10.80
N VAL A 384 -25.72 -45.42 -10.96
CA VAL A 384 -25.45 -43.95 -11.00
C VAL A 384 -26.29 -43.23 -12.05
N LYS A 385 -26.59 -43.88 -13.17
CA LYS A 385 -27.48 -43.40 -14.24
C LYS A 385 -28.94 -43.16 -13.76
N GLU A 386 -29.44 -43.98 -12.85
CA GLU A 386 -30.78 -43.85 -12.29
C GLU A 386 -30.82 -42.72 -11.23
N LEU A 387 -29.74 -42.51 -10.51
CA LEU A 387 -29.63 -41.43 -9.56
C LEU A 387 -29.70 -40.05 -10.27
N SER A 388 -29.10 -39.89 -11.45
CA SER A 388 -29.14 -38.71 -12.28
C SER A 388 -30.37 -38.62 -13.18
N GLY A 389 -31.19 -39.67 -13.26
CA GLY A 389 -32.36 -39.77 -14.13
C GLY A 389 -33.63 -39.17 -13.54
N SER A 390 -34.72 -39.24 -14.30
CA SER A 390 -36.06 -38.71 -13.92
C SER A 390 -36.92 -39.66 -13.13
N SER A 391 -36.40 -40.82 -12.66
CA SER A 391 -37.16 -41.81 -11.89
C SER A 391 -37.78 -41.23 -10.63
N ARG A 392 -39.06 -41.54 -10.37
CA ARG A 392 -39.83 -41.10 -9.19
C ARG A 392 -40.01 -42.19 -8.14
N LYS A 393 -39.29 -43.32 -8.26
CA LYS A 393 -39.32 -44.34 -7.22
C LYS A 393 -38.78 -43.79 -5.90
N GLN A 394 -39.49 -44.07 -4.81
CA GLN A 394 -39.26 -43.44 -3.50
C GLN A 394 -37.78 -43.62 -3.01
N GLU A 395 -37.20 -44.80 -3.22
CA GLU A 395 -35.82 -45.10 -2.85
C GLU A 395 -34.77 -44.26 -3.65
N ILE A 396 -35.03 -44.05 -4.95
CA ILE A 396 -34.19 -43.25 -5.82
C ILE A 396 -34.28 -41.74 -5.50
N VAL A 397 -35.48 -41.29 -5.20
CA VAL A 397 -35.73 -39.88 -4.78
C VAL A 397 -35.02 -39.60 -3.46
N TYR A 398 -35.06 -40.54 -2.51
CA TYR A 398 -34.39 -40.38 -1.21
C TYR A 398 -32.87 -40.36 -1.38
N ALA A 399 -32.32 -41.30 -2.12
CA ALA A 399 -30.91 -41.35 -2.42
C ALA A 399 -30.42 -40.08 -3.16
N ARG A 400 -31.23 -39.56 -4.10
CA ARG A 400 -30.94 -38.30 -4.82
C ARG A 400 -30.93 -37.08 -3.89
N SER A 401 -31.87 -37.02 -2.93
CA SER A 401 -31.90 -35.95 -1.93
C SER A 401 -30.65 -35.95 -1.06
N ILE A 402 -30.16 -37.11 -0.67
CA ILE A 402 -28.91 -37.26 0.09
C ILE A 402 -27.69 -36.83 -0.75
N ALA A 403 -27.62 -37.23 -2.03
CA ALA A 403 -26.55 -36.84 -2.93
C ALA A 403 -26.54 -35.31 -3.25
N MET A 404 -27.66 -34.63 -3.12
CA MET A 404 -27.77 -33.17 -3.27
C MET A 404 -27.40 -32.39 -2.00
N TYR A 405 -27.51 -33.04 -0.85
CA TYR A 405 -27.18 -32.44 0.45
C TYR A 405 -25.69 -32.54 0.79
N LEU A 406 -25.02 -33.61 0.36
CA LEU A 406 -23.58 -33.84 0.52
C LEU A 406 -22.75 -33.10 -0.53
#